data_8d966b34b06a35c693c5890853d5a549
#
_entry.id   8d966b34b06a35c693c5890853d5a549
#
_cell.length_a   1.000
_cell.length_b   1.000
_cell.length_c   1.000
_cell.angle_alpha   90.00
_cell.angle_beta   90.00
_cell.angle_gamma   90.00
#
_symmetry.space_group_name_H-M   'P 1'
#
loop_
_entity.id
_entity.type
_entity.pdbx_description
1 polymer ?
#
loop_
_entity_poly.entity_id
_entity_poly.type
_entity_poly.pdbx_seq_one_letter_code
_entity_poly.pdbx_strand_id
1 'polypeptide(L)'
;MKLLILIFLTNFIYAQSSKESVITVYKDGTALVKQQIVWNTVSKGESTLDYDDIPKSIHKDTPFISIENAQVLSQKFVEKVFSSDEYFLSKKGTPITVKLKNEKAVSGSLLEISSKRITIQSKYSVRSFNRDNIEYIETKDNLSNPNFSPYLSWEVKNNRAGKLKANLVYKLSNISWDAIYRLTTNGQTKGELVVEAVISNNSNKDYLDARINLVEGEINNIKTEQMNNYSKLSMSRSVAPQSASTELGDYHIYSAGGVKNFTSKENITVGIYGPLNVNYEKIYVFENFERQQKDEPLKVEYTLSNTEKDGLGIVLPAGKVDIYTSSNKGGFEFIGSDKMGQIPKGESSKIQAGYAFDIIGKRKVLNYDRQRKSEEAVIEIVISNTKSEPSPIKIVEHINGDWVIKEQSHDYIKEDASTIHFIIDVEPGKKEYITYTYRKEWK
;
A
#
# COMPACT_ATOMS: atom_id res chain seq x y z
N MET A 1 42.50 47.30 -29.01
CA MET A 1 42.31 46.13 -28.13
C MET A 1 40.83 45.77 -28.20
N LYS A 2 40.44 44.77 -29.03
CA LYS A 2 39.05 44.34 -29.21
C LYS A 2 38.76 43.30 -28.14
N LEU A 3 37.83 43.64 -27.23
CA LEU A 3 37.33 42.71 -26.18
C LEU A 3 36.38 41.71 -26.85
N LEU A 4 36.81 40.46 -26.95
CA LEU A 4 36.00 39.36 -27.45
C LEU A 4 35.09 38.90 -26.28
N ILE A 5 33.83 39.31 -26.28
CA ILE A 5 32.82 38.78 -25.33
C ILE A 5 32.44 37.40 -25.85
N LEU A 6 32.92 36.36 -25.17
CA LEU A 6 32.52 34.99 -25.40
C LEU A 6 31.14 34.79 -24.74
N ILE A 7 30.08 34.84 -25.54
CA ILE A 7 28.73 34.52 -25.10
C ILE A 7 28.65 32.98 -24.98
N PHE A 8 28.70 32.46 -23.77
CA PHE A 8 28.34 31.06 -23.49
C PHE A 8 26.82 30.90 -23.66
N LEU A 9 26.43 30.44 -24.85
CA LEU A 9 25.06 29.88 -25.04
C LEU A 9 25.00 28.58 -24.31
N THR A 10 24.41 28.57 -23.10
CA THR A 10 24.04 27.35 -22.41
C THR A 10 22.84 26.73 -23.12
N ASN A 11 23.10 25.82 -24.03
CA ASN A 11 22.04 24.98 -24.62
C ASN A 11 21.61 23.95 -23.57
N PHE A 12 20.39 24.07 -23.06
CA PHE A 12 19.78 23.03 -22.25
C PHE A 12 19.47 21.84 -23.16
N ILE A 13 19.99 20.66 -22.81
CA ILE A 13 19.81 19.43 -23.57
C ILE A 13 18.85 18.54 -22.76
N TYR A 14 17.58 18.47 -23.21
CA TYR A 14 16.57 17.65 -22.58
C TYR A 14 16.65 16.20 -23.05
N ALA A 15 16.42 15.27 -22.11
CA ALA A 15 16.34 13.85 -22.38
C ALA A 15 14.95 13.45 -22.90
N GLN A 16 14.93 12.40 -23.71
CA GLN A 16 13.72 11.62 -23.97
C GLN A 16 13.78 10.32 -23.16
N SER A 17 12.70 9.98 -22.46
CA SER A 17 12.62 8.66 -21.83
C SER A 17 12.48 7.58 -22.89
N SER A 18 13.00 6.38 -22.62
CA SER A 18 12.64 5.20 -23.40
C SER A 18 11.18 4.85 -23.12
N LYS A 19 10.51 4.20 -24.06
CA LYS A 19 9.11 3.78 -23.89
C LYS A 19 8.89 2.76 -22.76
N GLU A 20 9.93 2.06 -22.32
CA GLU A 20 9.82 0.96 -21.36
C GLU A 20 10.37 1.35 -19.99
N SER A 21 9.52 1.26 -18.95
CA SER A 21 9.89 1.43 -17.54
C SER A 21 9.66 0.14 -16.77
N VAL A 22 10.51 -0.14 -15.79
CA VAL A 22 10.29 -1.23 -14.82
C VAL A 22 9.96 -0.60 -13.47
N ILE A 23 8.79 -0.90 -12.94
CA ILE A 23 8.29 -0.37 -11.69
C ILE A 23 8.19 -1.51 -10.69
N THR A 24 8.90 -1.43 -9.59
CA THR A 24 8.80 -2.36 -8.46
C THR A 24 8.01 -1.68 -7.35
N VAL A 25 6.82 -2.18 -7.06
CA VAL A 25 5.88 -1.60 -6.09
C VAL A 25 5.95 -2.37 -4.77
N TYR A 26 6.09 -1.63 -3.68
CA TYR A 26 6.18 -2.17 -2.33
C TYR A 26 4.88 -1.95 -1.54
N LYS A 27 4.66 -2.75 -0.50
CA LYS A 27 3.46 -2.66 0.37
C LYS A 27 3.39 -1.36 1.17
N ASP A 28 4.54 -0.72 1.43
CA ASP A 28 4.63 0.52 2.21
C ASP A 28 4.16 1.78 1.44
N GLY A 29 3.65 1.62 0.24
CA GLY A 29 3.20 2.74 -0.60
C GLY A 29 4.30 3.42 -1.38
N THR A 30 5.49 2.81 -1.45
CA THR A 30 6.62 3.28 -2.26
C THR A 30 6.81 2.42 -3.51
N ALA A 31 7.49 2.96 -4.50
CA ALA A 31 7.91 2.23 -5.67
C ALA A 31 9.33 2.60 -6.10
N LEU A 32 10.05 1.65 -6.69
CA LEU A 32 11.33 1.84 -7.35
C LEU A 32 11.10 1.82 -8.86
N VAL A 33 11.43 2.92 -9.52
CA VAL A 33 11.35 3.03 -10.98
C VAL A 33 12.75 2.89 -11.57
N LYS A 34 12.86 2.06 -12.59
CA LYS A 34 14.06 1.90 -13.43
C LYS A 34 13.67 2.22 -14.86
N GLN A 35 14.36 3.15 -15.48
CA GLN A 35 14.08 3.55 -16.87
C GLN A 35 15.36 3.91 -17.60
N GLN A 36 15.37 3.71 -18.91
CA GLN A 36 16.43 4.17 -19.78
C GLN A 36 16.05 5.56 -20.32
N ILE A 37 16.97 6.52 -20.23
CA ILE A 37 16.81 7.86 -20.76
C ILE A 37 17.90 8.13 -21.80
N VAL A 38 17.61 9.04 -22.74
CA VAL A 38 18.48 9.29 -23.89
C VAL A 38 18.55 10.77 -24.17
N TRP A 39 19.76 11.29 -24.32
CA TRP A 39 20.04 12.61 -24.89
C TRP A 39 20.61 12.44 -26.30
N ASN A 40 19.94 12.99 -27.31
CA ASN A 40 20.29 12.72 -28.71
C ASN A 40 21.56 13.44 -29.18
N THR A 41 21.85 14.61 -28.60
CA THR A 41 22.99 15.42 -29.04
C THR A 41 23.68 16.03 -27.84
N VAL A 42 24.82 15.49 -27.46
CA VAL A 42 25.65 16.00 -26.36
C VAL A 42 27.04 16.28 -26.89
N SER A 43 27.62 17.44 -26.55
CA SER A 43 28.96 17.83 -26.96
C SER A 43 30.03 17.03 -26.22
N LYS A 44 31.22 16.89 -26.82
CA LYS A 44 32.41 16.40 -26.11
C LYS A 44 32.85 17.41 -25.06
N GLY A 45 33.26 16.92 -23.89
CA GLY A 45 33.70 17.75 -22.76
C GLY A 45 32.63 17.82 -21.67
N GLU A 46 32.61 18.91 -20.93
CA GLU A 46 31.65 19.16 -19.88
C GLU A 46 30.32 19.66 -20.43
N SER A 47 29.24 19.10 -19.94
CA SER A 47 27.87 19.45 -20.36
C SER A 47 26.91 19.29 -19.19
N THR A 48 25.82 20.07 -19.21
CA THR A 48 24.71 19.93 -18.29
C THR A 48 23.59 19.18 -19.00
N LEU A 49 23.07 18.10 -18.35
CA LEU A 49 22.00 17.24 -18.85
C LEU A 49 20.81 17.34 -17.92
N ASP A 50 19.65 17.70 -18.45
CA ASP A 50 18.41 17.85 -17.67
C ASP A 50 17.40 16.79 -18.05
N TYR A 51 16.53 16.43 -17.06
CA TYR A 51 15.44 15.48 -17.22
C TYR A 51 14.27 15.89 -16.33
N ASP A 52 13.14 16.26 -16.92
CA ASP A 52 11.94 16.81 -16.26
C ASP A 52 10.76 15.86 -16.20
N ASP A 53 10.84 14.68 -16.84
CA ASP A 53 9.79 13.65 -16.78
C ASP A 53 9.88 12.80 -15.50
N ILE A 54 9.78 13.46 -14.34
CA ILE A 54 9.81 12.85 -13.00
C ILE A 54 8.56 13.20 -12.21
N PRO A 55 8.10 12.30 -11.29
CA PRO A 55 6.94 12.57 -10.45
C PRO A 55 7.27 13.57 -9.34
N LYS A 56 6.27 14.37 -8.92
CA LYS A 56 6.41 15.26 -7.74
C LYS A 56 6.67 14.49 -6.44
N SER A 57 6.24 13.23 -6.38
CA SER A 57 6.40 12.34 -5.23
C SER A 57 7.75 11.60 -5.18
N ILE A 58 8.72 11.98 -6.01
CA ILE A 58 10.07 11.41 -6.00
C ILE A 58 10.78 11.68 -4.67
N HIS A 59 11.50 10.68 -4.16
CA HIS A 59 12.39 10.86 -3.02
C HIS A 59 13.68 11.50 -3.51
N LYS A 60 13.96 12.74 -3.07
CA LYS A 60 14.99 13.63 -3.62
C LYS A 60 16.41 13.10 -3.51
N ASP A 61 16.68 12.23 -2.56
CA ASP A 61 17.97 11.62 -2.25
C ASP A 61 18.19 10.26 -2.92
N THR A 62 17.18 9.73 -3.62
CA THR A 62 17.22 8.38 -4.19
C THR A 62 17.61 8.30 -5.68
N PRO A 63 17.52 9.36 -6.50
CA PRO A 63 17.90 9.24 -7.90
C PRO A 63 19.36 8.82 -8.04
N PHE A 64 19.55 7.74 -8.79
CA PHE A 64 20.85 7.20 -9.15
C PHE A 64 20.90 7.02 -10.68
N ILE A 65 21.95 7.53 -11.30
CA ILE A 65 22.13 7.45 -12.75
C ILE A 65 23.46 6.78 -13.10
N SER A 66 23.41 5.94 -14.13
CA SER A 66 24.59 5.37 -14.78
C SER A 66 24.56 5.76 -16.26
N ILE A 67 25.55 6.51 -16.72
CA ILE A 67 25.63 7.02 -18.09
C ILE A 67 26.74 6.26 -18.83
N GLU A 68 26.40 5.75 -20.02
CA GLU A 68 27.37 5.09 -20.88
C GLU A 68 28.38 6.11 -21.43
N ASN A 69 29.69 5.85 -21.28
CA ASN A 69 30.79 6.62 -21.81
C ASN A 69 30.92 8.08 -21.31
N ALA A 70 30.30 8.43 -20.20
CA ALA A 70 30.43 9.71 -19.54
C ALA A 70 30.59 9.57 -18.03
N GLN A 71 31.30 10.49 -17.41
CA GLN A 71 31.47 10.61 -15.97
C GLN A 71 30.48 11.63 -15.43
N VAL A 72 29.69 11.25 -14.42
CA VAL A 72 28.86 12.19 -13.67
C VAL A 72 29.73 12.91 -12.65
N LEU A 73 29.76 14.24 -12.71
CA LEU A 73 30.50 15.11 -11.81
C LEU A 73 29.66 15.59 -10.65
N SER A 74 28.41 15.97 -10.93
CA SER A 74 27.45 16.39 -9.92
C SER A 74 26.01 16.04 -10.33
N GLN A 75 25.10 15.95 -9.34
CA GLN A 75 23.67 15.78 -9.54
C GLN A 75 22.92 16.79 -8.69
N LYS A 76 21.90 17.43 -9.29
CA LYS A 76 21.01 18.38 -8.63
C LYS A 76 19.56 17.93 -8.83
N PHE A 77 18.76 17.99 -7.77
CA PHE A 77 17.31 17.97 -7.86
C PHE A 77 16.80 19.41 -7.77
N VAL A 78 16.14 19.88 -8.81
CA VAL A 78 15.60 21.24 -8.87
C VAL A 78 14.10 21.20 -8.68
N GLU A 79 13.64 21.63 -7.52
CA GLU A 79 12.21 21.63 -7.14
C GLU A 79 11.51 22.96 -7.48
N LYS A 80 12.28 24.00 -7.76
CA LYS A 80 11.75 25.35 -7.98
C LYS A 80 10.89 25.40 -9.24
N VAL A 81 9.59 25.25 -9.06
CA VAL A 81 8.56 25.38 -10.10
C VAL A 81 8.05 26.81 -10.09
N PHE A 82 7.70 27.34 -11.26
CA PHE A 82 7.10 28.67 -11.37
C PHE A 82 5.84 28.77 -10.51
N SER A 83 5.82 29.75 -9.64
CA SER A 83 4.67 30.17 -8.85
C SER A 83 4.45 31.66 -9.09
N SER A 84 3.24 32.04 -9.48
CA SER A 84 2.91 33.44 -9.69
C SER A 84 3.11 34.28 -8.43
N ASP A 85 2.83 33.72 -7.25
CA ASP A 85 3.00 34.41 -5.97
C ASP A 85 4.48 34.65 -5.66
N GLU A 86 5.33 33.63 -5.83
CA GLU A 86 6.79 33.80 -5.64
C GLU A 86 7.40 34.73 -6.69
N TYR A 87 6.90 34.66 -7.92
CA TYR A 87 7.34 35.56 -8.98
C TYR A 87 7.04 37.00 -8.60
N PHE A 88 5.80 37.34 -8.26
CA PHE A 88 5.43 38.70 -7.85
C PHE A 88 6.09 39.10 -6.52
N LEU A 89 6.33 38.17 -5.60
CA LEU A 89 7.06 38.44 -4.38
C LEU A 89 8.51 38.89 -4.68
N SER A 90 9.14 38.31 -5.70
CA SER A 90 10.48 38.71 -6.15
C SER A 90 10.51 40.11 -6.81
N LYS A 91 9.35 40.66 -7.16
CA LYS A 91 9.20 41.98 -7.81
C LYS A 91 8.95 43.11 -6.81
N LYS A 92 9.14 42.90 -5.50
CA LYS A 92 9.09 43.99 -4.53
C LYS A 92 10.04 45.12 -4.90
N GLY A 93 9.54 46.36 -4.80
CA GLY A 93 10.28 47.56 -5.21
C GLY A 93 10.22 47.89 -6.70
N THR A 94 9.68 47.00 -7.54
CA THR A 94 9.54 47.24 -9.00
C THR A 94 8.16 47.74 -9.38
N PRO A 95 7.98 48.44 -10.51
CA PRO A 95 6.67 48.87 -10.97
C PRO A 95 5.81 47.67 -11.42
N ILE A 96 4.56 47.64 -10.91
CA ILE A 96 3.51 46.74 -11.37
C ILE A 96 2.24 47.52 -11.68
N THR A 97 1.34 46.90 -12.42
CA THR A 97 -0.02 47.40 -12.66
C THR A 97 -1.03 46.44 -11.99
N VAL A 98 -1.96 46.98 -11.19
CA VAL A 98 -3.04 46.27 -10.56
C VAL A 98 -4.35 46.77 -11.16
N LYS A 99 -5.15 45.86 -11.70
CA LYS A 99 -6.49 46.13 -12.23
C LYS A 99 -7.54 45.58 -11.28
N LEU A 100 -8.38 46.43 -10.77
CA LEU A 100 -9.52 46.01 -9.95
C LEU A 100 -10.74 45.73 -10.84
N LYS A 101 -11.63 44.90 -10.35
CA LYS A 101 -12.94 44.68 -10.98
C LYS A 101 -13.70 45.97 -11.03
N ASN A 102 -14.19 46.36 -12.23
CA ASN A 102 -14.99 47.57 -12.48
C ASN A 102 -14.29 48.92 -12.20
N GLU A 103 -12.96 48.95 -12.02
CA GLU A 103 -12.19 50.18 -11.84
C GLU A 103 -11.08 50.32 -12.89
N LYS A 104 -10.48 51.51 -12.95
CA LYS A 104 -9.27 51.73 -13.82
C LYS A 104 -8.04 51.03 -13.19
N ALA A 105 -7.16 50.56 -14.06
CA ALA A 105 -5.89 49.98 -13.60
C ALA A 105 -5.01 51.05 -12.88
N VAL A 106 -4.31 50.64 -11.86
CA VAL A 106 -3.42 51.48 -11.04
C VAL A 106 -2.01 50.92 -11.10
N SER A 107 -1.04 51.78 -11.42
CA SER A 107 0.37 51.43 -11.47
C SER A 107 1.15 52.04 -10.29
N GLY A 108 2.11 51.29 -9.76
CA GLY A 108 2.99 51.74 -8.67
C GLY A 108 4.03 50.68 -8.34
N SER A 109 5.00 51.03 -7.50
CA SER A 109 5.99 50.07 -7.00
C SER A 109 5.36 49.09 -6.02
N LEU A 110 5.57 47.80 -6.23
CA LEU A 110 5.06 46.76 -5.31
C LEU A 110 5.79 46.85 -3.98
N LEU A 111 5.04 47.08 -2.90
CA LEU A 111 5.58 47.07 -1.53
C LEU A 111 5.36 45.72 -0.85
N GLU A 112 4.18 45.15 -1.01
CA GLU A 112 3.77 43.91 -0.37
C GLU A 112 2.84 43.10 -1.25
N ILE A 113 3.00 41.80 -1.21
CA ILE A 113 2.05 40.82 -1.74
C ILE A 113 1.89 39.70 -0.71
N SER A 114 0.65 39.39 -0.36
CA SER A 114 0.25 38.30 0.52
C SER A 114 -0.93 37.54 -0.06
N SER A 115 -1.36 36.48 0.57
CA SER A 115 -2.56 35.73 0.15
C SER A 115 -3.85 36.56 0.13
N LYS A 116 -3.91 37.65 0.92
CA LYS A 116 -5.13 38.47 1.08
C LYS A 116 -5.02 39.86 0.47
N ARG A 117 -3.82 40.44 0.37
CA ARG A 117 -3.63 41.84 0.01
C ARG A 117 -2.44 42.05 -0.90
N ILE A 118 -2.56 43.11 -1.74
CA ILE A 118 -1.45 43.67 -2.52
C ILE A 118 -1.35 45.16 -2.20
N THR A 119 -0.15 45.63 -1.84
CA THR A 119 0.11 47.03 -1.51
C THR A 119 1.11 47.60 -2.53
N ILE A 120 0.75 48.71 -3.15
CA ILE A 120 1.60 49.45 -4.10
C ILE A 120 1.77 50.89 -3.63
N GLN A 121 2.92 51.46 -3.99
CA GLN A 121 3.22 52.86 -3.82
C GLN A 121 3.21 53.59 -5.17
N SER A 122 2.31 54.52 -5.31
CA SER A 122 2.30 55.50 -6.42
C SER A 122 3.03 56.76 -6.04
N LYS A 123 3.17 57.73 -6.97
CA LYS A 123 3.88 58.98 -6.72
C LYS A 123 3.37 59.77 -5.51
N TYR A 124 2.07 59.63 -5.17
CA TYR A 124 1.41 60.44 -4.14
C TYR A 124 0.70 59.65 -3.08
N SER A 125 0.67 58.33 -3.18
CA SER A 125 -0.12 57.52 -2.23
C SER A 125 0.38 56.09 -2.13
N VAL A 126 0.15 55.46 -0.98
CA VAL A 126 0.24 54.03 -0.79
C VAL A 126 -1.18 53.44 -0.79
N ARG A 127 -1.42 52.44 -1.59
CA ARG A 127 -2.72 51.77 -1.71
C ARG A 127 -2.61 50.29 -1.47
N SER A 128 -3.52 49.76 -0.68
CA SER A 128 -3.59 48.33 -0.39
C SER A 128 -4.94 47.78 -0.85
N PHE A 129 -4.88 46.77 -1.70
CA PHE A 129 -6.07 46.17 -2.34
C PHE A 129 -6.30 44.76 -1.80
N ASN A 130 -7.59 44.39 -1.62
CA ASN A 130 -7.94 43.00 -1.36
C ASN A 130 -7.78 42.19 -2.67
N ARG A 131 -7.11 41.02 -2.59
CA ARG A 131 -6.88 40.17 -3.76
C ARG A 131 -8.14 39.70 -4.46
N ASP A 132 -9.22 39.48 -3.70
CA ASP A 132 -10.51 39.03 -4.24
C ASP A 132 -11.13 40.04 -5.19
N ASN A 133 -10.75 41.32 -5.08
CA ASN A 133 -11.23 42.40 -5.92
C ASN A 133 -10.33 42.69 -7.10
N ILE A 134 -9.22 41.95 -7.25
CA ILE A 134 -8.27 42.15 -8.34
C ILE A 134 -8.69 41.29 -9.55
N GLU A 135 -8.73 41.89 -10.71
CA GLU A 135 -8.97 41.21 -11.97
C GLU A 135 -7.69 40.63 -12.54
N TYR A 136 -6.58 41.44 -12.57
CA TYR A 136 -5.27 40.97 -12.93
C TYR A 136 -4.16 41.83 -12.30
N ILE A 137 -2.94 41.25 -12.27
CA ILE A 137 -1.70 41.91 -11.94
C ILE A 137 -0.76 41.76 -13.13
N GLU A 138 -0.14 42.85 -13.55
CA GLU A 138 0.76 42.88 -14.70
C GLU A 138 2.12 43.46 -14.33
N THR A 139 3.17 42.91 -14.90
CA THR A 139 4.53 43.45 -14.89
C THR A 139 5.07 43.47 -16.31
N LYS A 140 5.94 44.39 -16.61
CA LYS A 140 6.56 44.53 -17.96
C LYS A 140 7.72 43.57 -18.20
N ASP A 141 8.06 42.75 -17.25
CA ASP A 141 9.15 41.78 -17.40
C ASP A 141 8.76 40.64 -18.32
N ASN A 142 9.73 40.18 -19.09
CA ASN A 142 9.62 38.98 -19.88
C ASN A 142 10.19 37.79 -19.08
N LEU A 143 9.37 36.80 -18.82
CA LEU A 143 9.79 35.55 -18.16
C LEU A 143 10.59 34.71 -19.19
N SER A 144 11.89 34.56 -18.96
CA SER A 144 12.71 33.64 -19.76
C SER A 144 12.65 32.25 -19.12
N ASN A 145 12.07 31.27 -19.83
CA ASN A 145 12.06 29.84 -19.52
C ASN A 145 11.65 29.49 -18.08
N PRO A 146 10.39 29.73 -17.67
CA PRO A 146 9.92 29.28 -16.35
C PRO A 146 9.83 27.75 -16.29
N ASN A 147 10.31 27.16 -15.20
CA ASN A 147 10.14 25.74 -14.95
C ASN A 147 8.74 25.47 -14.43
N PHE A 148 8.01 24.55 -15.06
CA PHE A 148 6.65 24.16 -14.66
C PHE A 148 6.59 22.83 -13.90
N SER A 149 7.69 22.09 -13.88
CA SER A 149 7.84 20.81 -13.15
C SER A 149 9.24 20.72 -12.53
N PRO A 150 9.40 19.97 -11.44
CA PRO A 150 10.71 19.65 -10.92
C PRO A 150 11.50 18.83 -11.94
N TYR A 151 12.82 18.92 -11.89
CA TYR A 151 13.70 18.18 -12.78
C TYR A 151 15.00 17.75 -12.11
N LEU A 152 15.64 16.73 -12.69
CA LEU A 152 16.98 16.29 -12.35
C LEU A 152 17.97 16.93 -13.33
N SER A 153 19.11 17.36 -12.83
CA SER A 153 20.19 17.97 -13.61
C SER A 153 21.53 17.35 -13.24
N TRP A 154 22.30 16.98 -14.24
CA TRP A 154 23.63 16.39 -14.05
C TRP A 154 24.70 17.20 -14.78
N GLU A 155 25.77 17.50 -14.09
CA GLU A 155 27.02 17.94 -14.75
C GLU A 155 27.81 16.69 -15.12
N VAL A 156 28.12 16.53 -16.39
CA VAL A 156 28.80 15.35 -16.91
C VAL A 156 30.02 15.73 -17.73
N LYS A 157 31.05 14.87 -17.70
CA LYS A 157 32.19 14.93 -18.58
C LYS A 157 32.09 13.79 -19.60
N ASN A 158 31.81 14.17 -20.86
CA ASN A 158 31.60 13.26 -21.97
C ASN A 158 32.86 13.12 -22.82
N ASN A 159 33.29 11.91 -23.12
CA ASN A 159 34.51 11.64 -23.89
C ASN A 159 34.34 11.79 -25.40
N ARG A 160 33.09 11.71 -25.89
CA ARG A 160 32.76 11.83 -27.33
C ARG A 160 31.47 12.63 -27.51
N ALA A 161 31.38 13.42 -28.57
CA ALA A 161 30.13 14.05 -28.97
C ALA A 161 29.16 13.00 -29.54
N GLY A 162 27.87 13.18 -29.34
CA GLY A 162 26.81 12.32 -29.87
C GLY A 162 25.71 11.98 -28.89
N LYS A 163 25.07 10.85 -29.15
CA LYS A 163 23.96 10.31 -28.34
C LYS A 163 24.51 9.72 -27.05
N LEU A 164 23.93 10.09 -25.91
CA LEU A 164 24.16 9.46 -24.61
C LEU A 164 22.96 8.69 -24.16
N LYS A 165 23.18 7.48 -23.63
CA LYS A 165 22.19 6.64 -22.97
C LYS A 165 22.52 6.52 -21.50
N ALA A 166 21.51 6.53 -20.68
CA ALA A 166 21.65 6.34 -19.24
C ALA A 166 20.55 5.46 -18.67
N ASN A 167 20.90 4.75 -17.60
CA ASN A 167 19.94 4.04 -16.76
C ASN A 167 19.69 4.89 -15.51
N LEU A 168 18.46 5.37 -15.36
CA LEU A 168 18.01 6.14 -14.21
C LEU A 168 17.19 5.23 -13.29
N VAL A 169 17.51 5.29 -12.00
CA VAL A 169 16.76 4.59 -10.94
C VAL A 169 16.38 5.61 -9.88
N TYR A 170 15.13 5.60 -9.43
CA TYR A 170 14.67 6.46 -8.33
C TYR A 170 13.51 5.82 -7.57
N LYS A 171 13.34 6.22 -6.31
CA LYS A 171 12.16 5.89 -5.50
C LYS A 171 11.15 7.01 -5.53
N LEU A 172 9.87 6.64 -5.39
CA LEU A 172 8.78 7.58 -5.23
C LEU A 172 7.75 7.02 -4.27
N SER A 173 6.92 7.91 -3.71
CA SER A 173 5.73 7.57 -2.92
C SER A 173 4.46 7.61 -3.77
N ASN A 174 3.34 7.17 -3.17
CA ASN A 174 2.01 7.21 -3.76
C ASN A 174 1.79 6.20 -4.91
N ILE A 175 2.55 5.12 -4.95
CA ILE A 175 2.24 3.91 -5.71
C ILE A 175 2.22 2.77 -4.71
N SER A 176 1.10 2.04 -4.64
CA SER A 176 0.90 0.94 -3.71
C SER A 176 0.22 -0.24 -4.37
N TRP A 177 0.25 -1.39 -3.72
CA TRP A 177 -0.52 -2.56 -4.13
C TRP A 177 -1.06 -3.32 -2.93
N ASP A 178 -2.20 -4.01 -3.14
CA ASP A 178 -2.82 -4.91 -2.19
C ASP A 178 -3.29 -6.17 -2.88
N ALA A 179 -3.15 -7.32 -2.19
CA ALA A 179 -3.71 -8.56 -2.68
C ALA A 179 -5.20 -8.66 -2.33
N ILE A 180 -5.99 -9.17 -3.27
CA ILE A 180 -7.38 -9.53 -3.09
C ILE A 180 -7.55 -10.99 -3.46
N TYR A 181 -8.12 -11.75 -2.55
CA TYR A 181 -8.50 -13.14 -2.71
C TYR A 181 -10.00 -13.22 -2.94
N ARG A 182 -10.42 -13.95 -3.94
CA ARG A 182 -11.83 -14.27 -4.19
C ARG A 182 -12.01 -15.77 -4.02
N LEU A 183 -12.55 -16.16 -2.88
CA LEU A 183 -12.88 -17.55 -2.58
C LEU A 183 -14.34 -17.81 -2.92
N THR A 184 -14.60 -18.58 -3.95
CA THR A 184 -15.94 -19.06 -4.28
C THR A 184 -16.13 -20.44 -3.67
N THR A 185 -17.04 -20.57 -2.72
CA THR A 185 -17.31 -21.83 -2.04
C THR A 185 -18.29 -22.68 -2.85
N ASN A 186 -18.00 -23.99 -2.94
CA ASN A 186 -18.86 -24.98 -3.54
C ASN A 186 -19.06 -26.14 -2.56
N GLY A 187 -20.15 -26.08 -1.79
CA GLY A 187 -20.45 -27.03 -0.71
C GLY A 187 -19.66 -26.77 0.57
N GLN A 188 -19.27 -27.84 1.28
CA GLN A 188 -18.69 -27.75 2.63
C GLN A 188 -17.16 -27.68 2.67
N THR A 189 -16.49 -28.22 1.65
CA THR A 189 -15.04 -28.47 1.70
C THR A 189 -14.26 -28.04 0.46
N LYS A 190 -14.92 -27.64 -0.63
CA LYS A 190 -14.27 -27.33 -1.91
C LYS A 190 -14.65 -25.94 -2.39
N GLY A 191 -13.73 -25.29 -3.08
CA GLY A 191 -13.94 -23.98 -3.66
C GLY A 191 -12.94 -23.67 -4.76
N GLU A 192 -13.12 -22.51 -5.38
CA GLU A 192 -12.22 -21.91 -6.32
C GLU A 192 -11.64 -20.64 -5.74
N LEU A 193 -10.33 -20.50 -5.81
CA LEU A 193 -9.59 -19.33 -5.31
C LEU A 193 -8.95 -18.59 -6.49
N VAL A 194 -9.24 -17.30 -6.60
CA VAL A 194 -8.53 -16.36 -7.48
C VAL A 194 -7.77 -15.37 -6.63
N VAL A 195 -6.50 -15.15 -6.96
CA VAL A 195 -5.63 -14.18 -6.28
C VAL A 195 -5.26 -13.08 -7.25
N GLU A 196 -5.64 -11.87 -6.92
CA GLU A 196 -5.41 -10.67 -7.72
C GLU A 196 -4.63 -9.63 -6.92
N ALA A 197 -3.92 -8.74 -7.61
CA ALA A 197 -3.36 -7.53 -7.05
C ALA A 197 -4.10 -6.30 -7.57
N VAL A 198 -4.51 -5.44 -6.69
CA VAL A 198 -4.94 -4.07 -7.02
C VAL A 198 -3.74 -3.16 -6.83
N ILE A 199 -3.33 -2.51 -7.91
CA ILE A 199 -2.19 -1.61 -7.94
C ILE A 199 -2.71 -0.20 -8.18
N SER A 200 -2.35 0.74 -7.31
CA SER A 200 -2.83 2.12 -7.33
C SER A 200 -1.70 3.08 -7.69
N ASN A 201 -1.88 3.90 -8.72
CA ASN A 201 -0.97 4.99 -9.06
C ASN A 201 -1.59 6.32 -8.61
N ASN A 202 -1.29 6.74 -7.40
CA ASN A 202 -1.68 8.05 -6.86
C ASN A 202 -0.58 9.13 -7.05
N SER A 203 0.46 8.83 -7.83
CA SER A 203 1.44 9.82 -8.27
C SER A 203 0.84 10.74 -9.34
N ASN A 204 1.57 11.77 -9.73
CA ASN A 204 1.17 12.69 -10.82
C ASN A 204 1.88 12.36 -12.15
N LYS A 205 2.34 11.11 -12.33
CA LYS A 205 3.08 10.66 -13.52
C LYS A 205 2.41 9.44 -14.13
N ASP A 206 2.30 9.47 -15.45
CA ASP A 206 1.88 8.34 -16.26
C ASP A 206 3.10 7.47 -16.60
N TYR A 207 2.92 6.16 -16.51
CA TYR A 207 3.89 5.17 -16.93
C TYR A 207 3.29 4.35 -18.07
N LEU A 208 3.73 4.66 -19.27
CA LEU A 208 3.32 3.93 -20.48
C LEU A 208 4.29 2.78 -20.73
N ASP A 209 3.76 1.66 -21.23
CA ASP A 209 4.54 0.44 -21.53
C ASP A 209 5.40 -0.03 -20.33
N ALA A 210 4.86 0.04 -19.11
CA ALA A 210 5.57 -0.32 -17.88
C ALA A 210 5.47 -1.82 -17.58
N ARG A 211 6.58 -2.42 -17.14
CA ARG A 211 6.60 -3.72 -16.47
C ARG A 211 6.48 -3.50 -14.97
N ILE A 212 5.50 -4.13 -14.34
CA ILE A 212 5.22 -3.95 -12.93
C ILE A 212 5.57 -5.22 -12.17
N ASN A 213 6.41 -5.08 -11.15
CA ASN A 213 6.74 -6.10 -10.17
C ASN A 213 6.17 -5.68 -8.81
N LEU A 214 5.64 -6.64 -8.07
CA LEU A 214 5.06 -6.43 -6.76
C LEU A 214 5.94 -7.12 -5.73
N VAL A 215 6.30 -6.44 -4.66
CA VAL A 215 7.14 -7.00 -3.60
C VAL A 215 6.33 -7.11 -2.32
N GLU A 216 6.31 -8.33 -1.79
CA GLU A 216 5.79 -8.67 -0.48
C GLU A 216 6.94 -8.82 0.51
N GLY A 217 6.79 -8.23 1.68
CA GLY A 217 7.79 -8.22 2.77
C GLY A 217 8.09 -6.80 3.24
N GLU A 218 8.59 -6.69 4.46
CA GLU A 218 9.00 -5.41 5.05
C GLU A 218 10.43 -5.09 4.62
N ILE A 219 10.58 -4.06 3.78
CA ILE A 219 11.91 -3.52 3.46
C ILE A 219 12.26 -2.50 4.54
N ASN A 220 13.42 -2.69 5.18
CA ASN A 220 13.92 -1.72 6.14
C ASN A 220 14.30 -0.41 5.42
N ASN A 221 13.37 0.54 5.38
CA ASN A 221 13.59 1.88 4.89
C ASN A 221 13.99 2.78 6.07
N ILE A 222 15.22 3.29 6.05
CA ILE A 222 15.63 4.33 7.01
C ILE A 222 14.80 5.59 6.69
N LYS A 223 13.83 5.90 7.55
CA LYS A 223 13.17 7.21 7.51
C LYS A 223 14.22 8.26 7.82
N THR A 224 14.40 9.22 6.92
CA THR A 224 15.43 10.27 7.01
C THR A 224 15.09 11.30 8.11
N GLU A 225 15.09 10.83 9.36
CA GLU A 225 15.20 11.68 10.54
C GLU A 225 16.44 11.21 11.31
N GLN A 226 17.56 11.89 11.08
CA GLN A 226 18.90 11.66 11.64
C GLN A 226 19.84 10.80 10.78
N MET A 227 20.55 11.50 9.90
CA MET A 227 21.79 10.98 9.30
C MET A 227 22.90 10.97 10.37
N ASN A 228 23.26 9.79 10.85
CA ASN A 228 24.63 9.51 11.28
C ASN A 228 24.89 8.01 11.12
N ASN A 229 25.93 7.73 10.31
CA ASN A 229 26.64 6.45 10.10
C ASN A 229 26.20 5.60 8.92
N TYR A 230 27.08 5.66 7.92
CA TYR A 230 27.05 4.84 6.69
C TYR A 230 27.62 3.45 6.90
N SER A 231 26.98 2.45 6.32
CA SER A 231 27.65 1.21 5.89
C SER A 231 27.23 0.83 4.46
N LYS A 232 28.22 0.43 3.66
CA LYS A 232 28.12 0.10 2.24
C LYS A 232 27.45 -1.27 2.04
N LEU A 233 26.46 -1.35 1.15
CA LEU A 233 25.91 -2.60 0.64
C LEU A 233 26.12 -2.71 -0.86
N SER A 234 26.70 -3.82 -1.28
CA SER A 234 26.99 -4.18 -2.66
C SER A 234 25.76 -4.71 -3.38
N MET A 235 25.53 -4.27 -4.63
CA MET A 235 24.46 -4.74 -5.50
C MET A 235 24.93 -5.90 -6.39
N SER A 236 24.17 -7.01 -6.41
CA SER A 236 24.32 -8.10 -7.37
C SER A 236 23.28 -7.97 -8.50
N ARG A 237 23.70 -8.34 -9.72
CA ARG A 237 22.87 -8.37 -10.93
C ARG A 237 21.92 -9.56 -10.90
N SER A 238 20.65 -9.38 -11.27
CA SER A 238 19.74 -10.49 -11.56
C SER A 238 19.06 -10.36 -12.92
N VAL A 239 19.02 -11.48 -13.63
CA VAL A 239 18.39 -11.76 -14.93
C VAL A 239 16.96 -12.22 -14.64
N ALA A 240 15.99 -11.77 -15.46
CA ALA A 240 14.57 -12.13 -15.29
C ALA A 240 14.25 -13.56 -15.74
N PRO A 241 13.32 -14.22 -15.08
CA PRO A 241 12.51 -15.24 -15.71
C PRO A 241 10.99 -15.12 -15.47
N GLN A 242 10.25 -15.90 -16.27
CA GLN A 242 8.79 -15.99 -16.38
C GLN A 242 8.07 -16.27 -15.06
N SER A 243 6.83 -15.79 -14.97
CA SER A 243 5.74 -16.08 -14.03
C SER A 243 6.01 -17.20 -13.01
N ALA A 244 6.62 -16.85 -11.91
CA ALA A 244 6.65 -17.54 -10.63
C ALA A 244 7.16 -16.50 -9.62
N SER A 245 6.76 -16.61 -8.35
CA SER A 245 7.37 -15.80 -7.30
C SER A 245 8.88 -16.06 -7.29
N THR A 246 9.68 -15.04 -7.53
CA THR A 246 11.14 -15.14 -7.49
C THR A 246 11.60 -14.59 -6.16
N GLU A 247 12.45 -15.32 -5.46
CA GLU A 247 13.07 -14.84 -4.23
C GLU A 247 14.11 -13.76 -4.56
N LEU A 248 13.98 -12.61 -3.93
CA LEU A 248 14.98 -11.55 -3.91
C LEU A 248 15.50 -11.38 -2.48
N GLY A 249 16.46 -12.21 -2.09
CA GLY A 249 16.82 -12.34 -0.68
C GLY A 249 15.66 -12.94 0.11
N ASP A 250 15.21 -12.28 1.17
CA ASP A 250 14.09 -12.70 2.02
C ASP A 250 12.71 -12.19 1.55
N TYR A 251 12.62 -11.65 0.31
CA TYR A 251 11.40 -11.06 -0.24
C TYR A 251 10.84 -11.90 -1.39
N HIS A 252 9.51 -11.87 -1.54
CA HIS A 252 8.83 -12.48 -2.66
C HIS A 252 8.41 -11.43 -3.69
N ILE A 253 8.75 -11.68 -4.96
CA ILE A 253 8.38 -10.81 -6.08
C ILE A 253 7.33 -11.52 -6.92
N TYR A 254 6.22 -10.83 -7.15
CA TYR A 254 5.17 -11.25 -8.08
C TYR A 254 5.20 -10.35 -9.32
N SER A 255 5.17 -10.94 -10.51
CA SER A 255 5.05 -10.19 -11.76
C SER A 255 3.59 -9.90 -12.05
N ALA A 256 3.27 -8.63 -12.35
CA ALA A 256 1.91 -8.25 -12.78
C ALA A 256 1.57 -8.68 -14.23
N GLY A 257 2.43 -9.49 -14.86
CA GLY A 257 2.27 -10.03 -16.20
C GLY A 257 2.25 -8.98 -17.32
N GLY A 258 3.12 -9.15 -18.31
CA GLY A 258 3.20 -8.30 -19.50
C GLY A 258 3.48 -6.81 -19.24
N VAL A 259 3.35 -6.03 -20.29
CA VAL A 259 3.52 -4.57 -20.27
C VAL A 259 2.15 -3.91 -20.05
N LYS A 260 2.09 -2.89 -19.23
CA LYS A 260 0.87 -2.15 -18.85
C LYS A 260 1.04 -0.66 -19.05
N ASN A 261 -0.04 0.00 -19.46
CA ASN A 261 -0.18 1.43 -19.29
C ASN A 261 -0.73 1.66 -17.88
N PHE A 262 -0.04 2.45 -17.10
CA PHE A 262 -0.37 2.70 -15.70
C PHE A 262 -0.39 4.21 -15.46
N THR A 263 -1.55 4.81 -15.71
CA THR A 263 -1.70 6.27 -15.69
C THR A 263 -1.92 6.80 -14.27
N SER A 264 -1.70 8.09 -14.11
CA SER A 264 -1.92 8.81 -12.85
C SER A 264 -3.39 8.72 -12.43
N LYS A 265 -3.63 8.48 -11.14
CA LYS A 265 -4.98 8.33 -10.53
C LYS A 265 -5.74 7.09 -11.02
N GLU A 266 -5.03 6.11 -11.51
CA GLU A 266 -5.59 4.84 -11.96
C GLU A 266 -5.33 3.72 -10.95
N ASN A 267 -6.32 2.81 -10.84
CA ASN A 267 -6.18 1.52 -10.18
C ASN A 267 -6.31 0.43 -11.24
N ILE A 268 -5.34 -0.45 -11.31
CA ILE A 268 -5.39 -1.63 -12.16
C ILE A 268 -5.47 -2.90 -11.32
N THR A 269 -6.28 -3.86 -11.74
CA THR A 269 -6.34 -5.19 -11.13
C THR A 269 -5.68 -6.19 -12.05
N VAL A 270 -4.74 -6.95 -11.54
CA VAL A 270 -4.00 -7.98 -12.30
C VAL A 270 -4.03 -9.31 -11.55
N GLY A 271 -4.18 -10.42 -12.28
CA GLY A 271 -4.09 -11.76 -11.70
C GLY A 271 -2.67 -12.08 -11.23
N ILE A 272 -2.55 -12.62 -10.02
CA ILE A 272 -1.32 -13.22 -9.49
C ILE A 272 -1.39 -14.73 -9.66
N TYR A 273 -2.48 -15.35 -9.18
CA TYR A 273 -2.74 -16.79 -9.29
C TYR A 273 -4.20 -17.07 -9.58
N GLY A 274 -4.43 -18.18 -10.23
CA GLY A 274 -5.76 -18.76 -10.36
C GLY A 274 -6.38 -18.69 -11.76
N PRO A 275 -7.59 -19.24 -11.86
CA PRO A 275 -8.37 -19.90 -10.81
C PRO A 275 -7.74 -21.20 -10.30
N LEU A 276 -7.72 -21.42 -8.99
CA LEU A 276 -7.18 -22.59 -8.31
C LEU A 276 -8.29 -23.36 -7.61
N ASN A 277 -8.39 -24.67 -7.85
CA ASN A 277 -9.29 -25.51 -7.08
C ASN A 277 -8.67 -25.78 -5.71
N VAL A 278 -9.35 -25.36 -4.63
CA VAL A 278 -8.84 -25.47 -3.27
C VAL A 278 -9.77 -26.29 -2.38
N ASN A 279 -9.17 -27.01 -1.43
CA ASN A 279 -9.90 -27.58 -0.30
C ASN A 279 -9.82 -26.60 0.86
N TYR A 280 -10.92 -26.52 1.61
CA TYR A 280 -10.98 -25.76 2.86
C TYR A 280 -11.76 -26.55 3.90
N GLU A 281 -11.55 -26.23 5.17
CA GLU A 281 -12.37 -26.70 6.27
C GLU A 281 -13.32 -25.57 6.70
N LYS A 282 -14.60 -25.86 6.88
CA LYS A 282 -15.59 -24.93 7.39
C LYS A 282 -16.07 -25.40 8.75
N ILE A 283 -15.98 -24.55 9.76
CA ILE A 283 -16.38 -24.84 11.14
C ILE A 283 -17.14 -23.66 11.74
N TYR A 284 -18.01 -23.94 12.68
CA TYR A 284 -18.71 -22.90 13.45
C TYR A 284 -18.06 -22.77 14.82
N VAL A 285 -17.69 -21.54 15.19
CA VAL A 285 -16.92 -21.29 16.42
C VAL A 285 -17.75 -20.50 17.42
N PHE A 286 -17.82 -21.04 18.64
CA PHE A 286 -18.41 -20.39 19.81
C PHE A 286 -17.29 -20.08 20.81
N GLU A 287 -16.79 -18.88 20.83
CA GLU A 287 -15.66 -18.46 21.66
C GLU A 287 -16.16 -17.74 22.91
N ASN A 288 -15.66 -18.11 24.06
CA ASN A 288 -16.15 -17.67 25.35
C ASN A 288 -14.98 -17.35 26.31
N PHE A 289 -15.30 -16.48 27.25
CA PHE A 289 -14.39 -16.10 28.34
C PHE A 289 -15.03 -16.43 29.69
N GLU A 290 -14.18 -16.58 30.71
CA GLU A 290 -14.63 -16.88 32.08
C GLU A 290 -15.80 -16.03 32.51
N ARG A 291 -16.74 -16.63 33.25
CA ARG A 291 -17.92 -15.98 33.82
C ARG A 291 -18.83 -15.23 32.84
N GLN A 292 -18.48 -15.25 31.54
CA GLN A 292 -19.30 -14.64 30.50
C GLN A 292 -20.58 -15.48 30.31
N GLN A 293 -21.72 -14.81 30.24
CA GLN A 293 -22.98 -15.41 29.78
C GLN A 293 -23.28 -14.86 28.40
N LYS A 294 -23.64 -15.73 27.47
CA LYS A 294 -23.89 -15.40 26.06
C LYS A 294 -25.13 -16.12 25.54
N ASP A 295 -25.76 -15.47 24.56
CA ASP A 295 -26.82 -16.05 23.71
C ASP A 295 -26.66 -15.39 22.35
N GLU A 296 -25.90 -16.03 21.45
CA GLU A 296 -25.51 -15.41 20.16
C GLU A 296 -25.32 -16.45 19.05
N PRO A 297 -25.47 -16.04 17.77
CA PRO A 297 -25.10 -16.85 16.63
C PRO A 297 -23.59 -17.16 16.61
N LEU A 298 -23.22 -18.35 16.12
CA LEU A 298 -21.83 -18.76 16.05
C LEU A 298 -21.09 -18.10 14.88
N LYS A 299 -19.79 -17.84 15.06
CA LYS A 299 -18.89 -17.39 13.99
C LYS A 299 -18.73 -18.49 12.93
N VAL A 300 -18.73 -18.11 11.65
CA VAL A 300 -18.40 -19.02 10.54
C VAL A 300 -16.93 -18.82 10.17
N GLU A 301 -16.13 -19.86 10.37
CA GLU A 301 -14.70 -19.86 10.09
C GLU A 301 -14.38 -20.82 8.94
N TYR A 302 -13.54 -20.36 7.99
CA TYR A 302 -12.95 -21.17 6.94
C TYR A 302 -11.45 -21.27 7.18
N THR A 303 -10.91 -22.49 7.18
CA THR A 303 -9.46 -22.71 7.25
C THR A 303 -8.95 -23.10 5.88
N LEU A 304 -8.01 -22.31 5.35
CA LEU A 304 -7.26 -22.60 4.13
C LEU A 304 -5.87 -23.10 4.50
N SER A 305 -5.53 -24.32 4.10
CA SER A 305 -4.21 -24.91 4.27
C SER A 305 -3.41 -24.72 2.98
N ASN A 306 -2.24 -24.06 3.08
CA ASN A 306 -1.38 -23.76 1.93
C ASN A 306 -0.49 -24.94 1.56
N THR A 307 -1.11 -26.08 1.23
CA THR A 307 -0.42 -27.31 0.81
C THR A 307 -0.78 -27.69 -0.62
N GLU A 308 0.09 -28.42 -1.30
CA GLU A 308 -0.20 -28.95 -2.64
C GLU A 308 -1.40 -29.89 -2.64
N LYS A 309 -1.57 -30.66 -1.55
CA LYS A 309 -2.72 -31.56 -1.35
C LYS A 309 -4.05 -30.79 -1.34
N ASP A 310 -4.05 -29.57 -0.83
CA ASP A 310 -5.23 -28.72 -0.72
C ASP A 310 -5.36 -27.74 -1.91
N GLY A 311 -4.57 -27.95 -2.97
CA GLY A 311 -4.64 -27.19 -4.22
C GLY A 311 -3.84 -25.88 -4.22
N LEU A 312 -2.97 -25.68 -3.22
CA LEU A 312 -2.12 -24.51 -3.03
C LEU A 312 -0.63 -24.89 -3.05
N GLY A 313 0.14 -24.71 -2.02
CA GLY A 313 1.59 -24.97 -1.98
C GLY A 313 2.41 -23.85 -2.63
N ILE A 314 1.89 -22.64 -2.62
CA ILE A 314 2.47 -21.42 -3.20
C ILE A 314 2.63 -20.37 -2.11
N VAL A 315 3.48 -19.36 -2.34
CA VAL A 315 3.56 -18.25 -1.38
C VAL A 315 2.39 -17.30 -1.60
N LEU A 316 1.61 -17.07 -0.55
CA LEU A 316 0.41 -16.23 -0.59
C LEU A 316 0.69 -14.90 0.13
N PRO A 317 0.58 -13.73 -0.55
CA PRO A 317 0.79 -12.42 0.05
C PRO A 317 -0.31 -12.07 1.08
N ALA A 318 -0.01 -11.15 1.99
CA ALA A 318 -1.05 -10.60 2.85
C ALA A 318 -2.08 -9.81 2.03
N GLY A 319 -3.37 -9.97 2.36
CA GLY A 319 -4.42 -9.31 1.59
C GLY A 319 -5.81 -9.44 2.17
N LYS A 320 -6.79 -8.92 1.44
CA LYS A 320 -8.22 -9.05 1.74
C LYS A 320 -8.76 -10.34 1.10
N VAL A 321 -9.59 -11.09 1.83
CA VAL A 321 -10.31 -12.25 1.29
C VAL A 321 -11.80 -11.90 1.22
N ASP A 322 -12.36 -11.95 0.02
CA ASP A 322 -13.79 -11.88 -0.23
C ASP A 322 -14.31 -13.29 -0.49
N ILE A 323 -15.34 -13.70 0.24
CA ILE A 323 -15.93 -15.04 0.16
C ILE A 323 -17.27 -14.95 -0.53
N TYR A 324 -17.44 -15.80 -1.53
CA TYR A 324 -18.67 -15.93 -2.31
C TYR A 324 -19.19 -17.36 -2.26
N THR A 325 -20.47 -17.53 -2.52
CA THR A 325 -21.08 -18.84 -2.79
C THR A 325 -21.77 -18.83 -4.14
N SER A 326 -21.80 -19.97 -4.81
CA SER A 326 -22.55 -20.09 -6.06
C SER A 326 -24.04 -20.09 -5.78
N SER A 327 -24.78 -19.25 -6.50
CA SER A 327 -26.24 -19.17 -6.38
C SER A 327 -26.92 -20.21 -7.28
N ASN A 328 -27.98 -20.84 -6.77
CA ASN A 328 -28.83 -21.75 -7.56
C ASN A 328 -29.52 -21.07 -8.77
N LYS A 329 -29.56 -19.74 -8.81
CA LYS A 329 -30.11 -18.93 -9.90
C LYS A 329 -29.07 -18.47 -10.90
N GLY A 330 -27.83 -18.93 -10.75
CA GLY A 330 -26.66 -18.46 -11.47
C GLY A 330 -26.05 -17.19 -10.88
N GLY A 331 -24.71 -17.08 -10.93
CA GLY A 331 -23.96 -15.97 -10.34
C GLY A 331 -23.35 -16.29 -8.98
N PHE A 332 -22.80 -15.26 -8.34
CA PHE A 332 -22.13 -15.34 -7.06
C PHE A 332 -22.83 -14.46 -6.03
N GLU A 333 -22.98 -15.00 -4.84
CA GLU A 333 -23.49 -14.24 -3.70
C GLU A 333 -22.38 -14.01 -2.69
N PHE A 334 -22.17 -12.77 -2.29
CA PHE A 334 -21.17 -12.39 -1.29
C PHE A 334 -21.65 -12.82 0.09
N ILE A 335 -20.80 -13.56 0.82
CA ILE A 335 -21.13 -14.10 2.15
C ILE A 335 -20.23 -13.56 3.26
N GLY A 336 -19.15 -12.88 2.94
CA GLY A 336 -18.30 -12.25 3.95
C GLY A 336 -16.93 -11.86 3.43
N SER A 337 -16.20 -11.09 4.23
CA SER A 337 -14.81 -10.74 3.96
C SER A 337 -13.99 -10.65 5.24
N ASP A 338 -12.70 -10.98 5.11
CA ASP A 338 -11.72 -10.90 6.19
C ASP A 338 -10.35 -10.48 5.68
N LYS A 339 -9.41 -10.30 6.60
CA LYS A 339 -8.01 -10.05 6.29
C LYS A 339 -7.20 -11.31 6.51
N MET A 340 -6.34 -11.61 5.55
CA MET A 340 -5.42 -12.73 5.61
C MET A 340 -3.98 -12.22 5.68
N GLY A 341 -3.18 -12.73 6.61
CA GLY A 341 -1.74 -12.49 6.66
C GLY A 341 -1.00 -13.20 5.52
N GLN A 342 0.30 -13.03 5.45
CA GLN A 342 1.15 -13.87 4.61
C GLN A 342 1.02 -15.33 5.02
N ILE A 343 0.89 -16.24 4.05
CA ILE A 343 0.84 -17.67 4.32
C ILE A 343 1.98 -18.36 3.56
N PRO A 344 3.06 -18.71 4.27
CA PRO A 344 4.11 -19.56 3.72
C PRO A 344 3.59 -20.93 3.28
N LYS A 345 4.35 -21.63 2.44
CA LYS A 345 4.04 -23.00 2.08
C LYS A 345 4.00 -23.90 3.31
N GLY A 346 2.96 -24.74 3.41
CA GLY A 346 2.75 -25.66 4.53
C GLY A 346 1.97 -25.08 5.72
N GLU A 347 1.78 -23.77 5.78
CA GLU A 347 1.03 -23.09 6.83
C GLU A 347 -0.46 -22.96 6.50
N SER A 348 -1.27 -22.55 7.48
CA SER A 348 -2.72 -22.39 7.34
C SER A 348 -3.18 -21.01 7.79
N SER A 349 -4.29 -20.53 7.24
CA SER A 349 -4.96 -19.32 7.68
C SER A 349 -6.44 -19.58 7.96
N LYS A 350 -6.94 -18.91 8.99
CA LYS A 350 -8.36 -18.90 9.36
C LYS A 350 -8.98 -17.59 8.86
N ILE A 351 -10.15 -17.71 8.25
CA ILE A 351 -10.88 -16.62 7.63
C ILE A 351 -12.30 -16.62 8.21
N GLN A 352 -12.70 -15.54 8.86
CA GLN A 352 -14.04 -15.39 9.41
C GLN A 352 -15.00 -14.79 8.37
N ALA A 353 -16.01 -15.53 7.94
CA ALA A 353 -17.01 -15.06 6.97
C ALA A 353 -18.17 -14.26 7.59
N GLY A 354 -18.35 -14.32 8.93
CA GLY A 354 -19.48 -13.71 9.62
C GLY A 354 -20.07 -14.62 10.66
N TYR A 355 -21.41 -14.55 10.85
CA TYR A 355 -22.13 -15.32 11.87
C TYR A 355 -23.23 -16.16 11.23
N ALA A 356 -23.41 -17.37 11.73
CA ALA A 356 -24.45 -18.31 11.28
C ALA A 356 -25.77 -17.97 11.90
N PHE A 357 -26.79 -17.62 11.10
CA PHE A 357 -28.14 -17.32 11.60
C PHE A 357 -28.80 -18.55 12.27
N ASP A 358 -28.60 -19.75 11.72
CA ASP A 358 -29.26 -20.98 12.10
C ASP A 358 -28.52 -21.81 13.17
N ILE A 359 -27.38 -21.30 13.68
CA ILE A 359 -26.61 -22.00 14.73
C ILE A 359 -26.34 -21.03 15.87
N ILE A 360 -26.98 -21.30 17.00
CA ILE A 360 -26.99 -20.42 18.18
C ILE A 360 -26.34 -21.13 19.35
N GLY A 361 -25.39 -20.44 20.00
CA GLY A 361 -24.77 -20.88 21.25
C GLY A 361 -25.30 -20.10 22.43
N LYS A 362 -25.64 -20.80 23.50
CA LYS A 362 -25.99 -20.23 24.79
C LYS A 362 -25.01 -20.72 25.83
N ARG A 363 -24.43 -19.83 26.59
CA ARG A 363 -23.51 -20.12 27.68
C ARG A 363 -24.02 -19.54 28.98
N LYS A 364 -24.08 -20.37 30.04
CA LYS A 364 -24.50 -19.97 31.35
C LYS A 364 -23.50 -20.43 32.40
N VAL A 365 -23.35 -19.65 33.46
CA VAL A 365 -22.72 -20.08 34.70
C VAL A 365 -23.81 -20.58 35.63
N LEU A 366 -23.89 -21.89 35.84
CA LEU A 366 -24.93 -22.53 36.67
C LEU A 366 -24.63 -22.37 38.15
N ASN A 367 -23.34 -22.45 38.51
CA ASN A 367 -22.88 -22.25 39.87
C ASN A 367 -21.53 -21.55 39.87
N TYR A 368 -21.30 -20.72 40.86
CA TYR A 368 -20.03 -20.01 41.06
C TYR A 368 -19.76 -19.88 42.54
N ASP A 369 -18.72 -20.58 43.02
CA ASP A 369 -18.23 -20.48 44.41
C ASP A 369 -16.84 -19.87 44.41
N ARG A 370 -16.67 -18.78 45.17
CA ARG A 370 -15.39 -18.10 45.34
C ARG A 370 -14.99 -18.06 46.79
N GLN A 371 -13.88 -18.65 47.09
CA GLN A 371 -13.23 -18.67 48.39
C GLN A 371 -11.98 -17.81 48.40
N ARG A 372 -11.31 -17.67 49.55
CA ARG A 372 -10.15 -16.84 49.74
C ARG A 372 -8.99 -17.18 48.78
N LYS A 373 -8.78 -18.46 48.47
CA LYS A 373 -7.66 -18.97 47.68
C LYS A 373 -8.10 -19.88 46.52
N SER A 374 -9.36 -19.96 46.22
CA SER A 374 -9.88 -20.76 45.12
C SER A 374 -11.19 -20.21 44.58
N GLU A 375 -11.49 -20.55 43.34
CA GLU A 375 -12.83 -20.39 42.78
C GLU A 375 -13.19 -21.65 41.98
N GLU A 376 -14.48 -21.96 41.98
CA GLU A 376 -15.04 -23.06 41.21
C GLU A 376 -16.29 -22.59 40.47
N ALA A 377 -16.45 -22.97 39.23
CA ALA A 377 -17.61 -22.64 38.43
C ALA A 377 -18.10 -23.84 37.62
N VAL A 378 -19.41 -23.99 37.59
CA VAL A 378 -20.11 -24.95 36.73
C VAL A 378 -20.67 -24.21 35.54
N ILE A 379 -20.26 -24.62 34.36
CA ILE A 379 -20.64 -24.01 33.09
C ILE A 379 -21.54 -24.93 32.30
N GLU A 380 -22.60 -24.37 31.73
CA GLU A 380 -23.48 -25.03 30.76
C GLU A 380 -23.40 -24.30 29.44
N ILE A 381 -23.18 -25.04 28.35
CA ILE A 381 -23.22 -24.54 26.99
C ILE A 381 -24.27 -25.36 26.23
N VAL A 382 -25.14 -24.65 25.52
CA VAL A 382 -26.19 -25.27 24.69
C VAL A 382 -25.99 -24.76 23.26
N ILE A 383 -25.70 -25.66 22.32
CA ILE A 383 -25.62 -25.35 20.89
C ILE A 383 -26.93 -25.88 20.24
N SER A 384 -27.59 -24.99 19.50
CA SER A 384 -28.79 -25.30 18.73
C SER A 384 -28.48 -25.18 17.22
N ASN A 385 -28.71 -26.25 16.47
CA ASN A 385 -28.61 -26.28 15.02
C ASN A 385 -30.01 -26.38 14.40
N THR A 386 -30.47 -25.32 13.71
CA THR A 386 -31.76 -25.32 12.98
C THR A 386 -31.56 -25.51 11.46
N LYS A 387 -30.33 -25.74 10.98
CA LYS A 387 -30.06 -26.11 9.60
C LYS A 387 -30.58 -27.49 9.24
N SER A 388 -30.64 -27.79 7.95
CA SER A 388 -30.99 -29.08 7.39
C SER A 388 -29.84 -30.09 7.32
N GLU A 389 -28.63 -29.70 7.73
CA GLU A 389 -27.42 -30.51 7.66
C GLU A 389 -26.68 -30.52 9.00
N PRO A 390 -25.92 -31.57 9.32
CA PRO A 390 -25.03 -31.58 10.48
C PRO A 390 -24.01 -30.46 10.39
N SER A 391 -23.62 -29.93 11.53
CA SER A 391 -22.72 -28.81 11.61
C SER A 391 -21.57 -29.07 12.58
N PRO A 392 -20.31 -29.03 12.14
CA PRO A 392 -19.15 -29.14 13.02
C PRO A 392 -18.98 -27.85 13.83
N ILE A 393 -18.91 -27.99 15.14
CA ILE A 393 -18.82 -26.88 16.07
C ILE A 393 -17.52 -26.97 16.87
N LYS A 394 -16.75 -25.88 16.94
CA LYS A 394 -15.64 -25.68 17.88
C LYS A 394 -16.10 -24.73 18.98
N ILE A 395 -16.16 -25.19 20.21
CA ILE A 395 -16.42 -24.35 21.38
C ILE A 395 -15.09 -24.05 22.04
N VAL A 396 -14.75 -22.79 22.14
CA VAL A 396 -13.47 -22.32 22.72
C VAL A 396 -13.78 -21.65 24.05
N GLU A 397 -13.12 -22.10 25.11
CA GLU A 397 -13.24 -21.58 26.46
C GLU A 397 -11.88 -21.05 26.94
N HIS A 398 -11.84 -19.77 27.28
CA HIS A 398 -10.65 -19.11 27.85
C HIS A 398 -10.77 -19.06 29.36
N ILE A 399 -9.83 -19.74 30.07
CA ILE A 399 -9.77 -19.84 31.52
C ILE A 399 -8.40 -19.39 31.99
N ASN A 400 -8.31 -18.21 32.60
CA ASN A 400 -7.02 -17.63 33.03
C ASN A 400 -6.56 -18.16 34.41
N GLY A 401 -5.25 -18.22 34.64
CA GLY A 401 -4.63 -18.62 35.89
C GLY A 401 -4.32 -20.09 35.97
N ASP A 402 -4.12 -20.59 37.20
CA ASP A 402 -3.85 -22.02 37.44
C ASP A 402 -5.20 -22.75 37.71
N TRP A 403 -5.59 -23.56 36.74
CA TRP A 403 -6.89 -24.20 36.70
C TRP A 403 -6.84 -25.70 36.39
N VAL A 404 -7.86 -26.42 36.83
CA VAL A 404 -8.12 -27.81 36.48
C VAL A 404 -9.59 -28.01 36.14
N ILE A 405 -9.89 -28.87 35.17
CA ILE A 405 -11.25 -29.36 34.93
C ILE A 405 -11.54 -30.51 35.90
N LYS A 406 -12.62 -30.39 36.64
CA LYS A 406 -13.06 -31.39 37.62
C LYS A 406 -14.02 -32.42 37.03
N GLU A 407 -14.99 -31.92 36.28
CA GLU A 407 -16.05 -32.72 35.67
C GLU A 407 -16.33 -32.19 34.29
N GLN A 408 -16.66 -33.05 33.36
CA GLN A 408 -16.97 -32.70 31.98
C GLN A 408 -17.91 -33.72 31.35
N SER A 409 -18.85 -33.27 30.52
CA SER A 409 -19.74 -34.12 29.75
C SER A 409 -19.19 -34.60 28.44
N HIS A 410 -18.19 -33.87 27.87
CA HIS A 410 -17.55 -34.14 26.60
C HIS A 410 -16.03 -34.02 26.73
N ASP A 411 -15.31 -34.76 25.91
CA ASP A 411 -13.86 -34.65 25.86
C ASP A 411 -13.43 -33.25 25.35
N TYR A 412 -12.44 -32.70 26.00
CA TYR A 412 -11.85 -31.42 25.60
C TYR A 412 -10.39 -31.58 25.19
N ILE A 413 -9.92 -30.66 24.33
CA ILE A 413 -8.53 -30.52 23.96
C ILE A 413 -7.99 -29.28 24.65
N LYS A 414 -6.85 -29.41 25.35
CA LYS A 414 -6.12 -28.29 25.93
C LYS A 414 -5.21 -27.71 24.84
N GLU A 415 -5.53 -26.50 24.35
CA GLU A 415 -4.77 -25.83 23.31
C GLU A 415 -3.52 -25.14 23.87
N ASP A 416 -3.68 -24.47 25.02
CA ASP A 416 -2.58 -23.80 25.75
C ASP A 416 -2.87 -23.74 27.27
N ALA A 417 -2.09 -22.88 27.98
CA ALA A 417 -2.25 -22.73 29.45
C ALA A 417 -3.59 -22.11 29.85
N SER A 418 -4.27 -21.40 28.96
CA SER A 418 -5.49 -20.62 29.22
C SER A 418 -6.68 -21.04 28.35
N THR A 419 -6.49 -21.96 27.41
CA THR A 419 -7.49 -22.27 26.38
C THR A 419 -7.76 -23.75 26.28
N ILE A 420 -9.05 -24.12 26.38
CA ILE A 420 -9.54 -25.44 26.01
C ILE A 420 -10.57 -25.31 24.90
N HIS A 421 -10.77 -26.37 24.13
CA HIS A 421 -11.87 -26.43 23.19
C HIS A 421 -12.53 -27.81 23.13
N PHE A 422 -13.83 -27.79 22.86
CA PHE A 422 -14.63 -28.97 22.55
C PHE A 422 -14.93 -28.98 21.06
N ILE A 423 -14.87 -30.13 20.41
CA ILE A 423 -15.27 -30.32 19.01
C ILE A 423 -16.44 -31.28 19.02
N ILE A 424 -17.56 -30.84 18.49
CA ILE A 424 -18.82 -31.62 18.45
C ILE A 424 -19.48 -31.46 17.08
N ASP A 425 -20.24 -32.45 16.67
CA ASP A 425 -21.17 -32.37 15.56
C ASP A 425 -22.59 -32.27 16.09
N VAL A 426 -23.36 -31.28 15.64
CA VAL A 426 -24.75 -31.09 16.03
C VAL A 426 -25.67 -31.42 14.86
N GLU A 427 -26.49 -32.45 15.03
CA GLU A 427 -27.42 -32.93 14.02
C GLU A 427 -28.52 -31.90 13.67
N PRO A 428 -29.12 -31.99 12.46
CA PRO A 428 -30.20 -31.11 12.02
C PRO A 428 -31.36 -31.04 13.01
N GLY A 429 -31.75 -29.81 13.35
CA GLY A 429 -32.88 -29.57 14.29
C GLY A 429 -32.64 -30.01 15.74
N LYS A 430 -31.40 -30.34 16.11
CA LYS A 430 -31.01 -30.79 17.45
C LYS A 430 -30.38 -29.73 18.31
N LYS A 431 -30.31 -29.98 19.60
CA LYS A 431 -29.54 -29.24 20.58
C LYS A 431 -28.59 -30.18 21.29
N GLU A 432 -27.35 -29.70 21.48
CA GLU A 432 -26.33 -30.39 22.24
C GLU A 432 -26.02 -29.62 23.52
N TYR A 433 -25.85 -30.33 24.63
CA TYR A 433 -25.64 -29.78 25.95
C TYR A 433 -24.28 -30.20 26.47
N ILE A 434 -23.40 -29.22 26.64
CA ILE A 434 -22.05 -29.42 27.15
C ILE A 434 -21.98 -28.80 28.54
N THR A 435 -21.55 -29.59 29.54
CA THR A 435 -21.32 -29.12 30.90
C THR A 435 -19.88 -29.41 31.31
N TYR A 436 -19.29 -28.48 32.03
CA TYR A 436 -18.00 -28.71 32.66
C TYR A 436 -17.85 -27.87 33.91
N THR A 437 -17.01 -28.35 34.85
CA THR A 437 -16.65 -27.66 36.09
C THR A 437 -15.16 -27.35 36.07
N TYR A 438 -14.77 -26.07 36.18
CA TYR A 438 -13.39 -25.70 36.40
C TYR A 438 -13.18 -25.25 37.84
N ARG A 439 -11.97 -25.51 38.36
CA ARG A 439 -11.50 -25.00 39.64
C ARG A 439 -10.15 -24.31 39.43
N LYS A 440 -9.99 -23.11 40.02
CA LYS A 440 -8.75 -22.36 40.09
C LYS A 440 -8.26 -22.28 41.51
N GLU A 441 -6.95 -22.26 41.66
CA GLU A 441 -6.29 -22.00 42.94
C GLU A 441 -5.22 -20.94 42.78
N TRP A 442 -5.07 -20.10 43.79
CA TRP A 442 -4.03 -19.11 43.87
C TRP A 442 -3.40 -19.07 45.27
N LYS A 443 -2.12 -18.75 45.33
CA LYS A 443 -1.29 -18.72 46.53
C LYS A 443 -1.61 -17.52 47.42
#